data_ebc47e675ac6f436de584225fddc0344
#
_entry.id   ebc47e675ac6f436de584225fddc0344
#
_cell.length_a   1.000
_cell.length_b   1.000
_cell.length_c   1.000
_cell.angle_alpha   90.00
_cell.angle_beta   90.00
_cell.angle_gamma   90.00
#
_symmetry.space_group_name_H-M   'P 1'
#
loop_
_entity.id
_entity.type
_entity.pdbx_description
1 polymer ?
#
loop_
_entity_poly.entity_id
_entity_poly.type
_entity_poly.pdbx_seq_one_letter_code
_entity_poly.pdbx_strand_id
1 'polypeptide(L)'
;FSMLGYAKDSVELKAGRSYYEIKLREQTTQLKEVKVTARAITAQGDTIRYLVSNFSEIQDKNLADVLKKMPGIEVSESGQIKYQGQAINKFYIEGRDMLGGRYGIATNTINPDDVGSVEVLENHQPIKTLEDISFSQNPAINIRLKEDAKSRWVGTATLGGGYMDAKPALLWDAQATLMRFKKESQVLITGCSTNAGKSANAFSSNLIFDSDGSPLGGEYSLSNPIRVSPSVPYQLDRNRTRKGPSHMVSTNNLWGLGENIDLTSKINYSHRTDLSRSRSEMIYFLNDGNRVIESEEDSEARDETLSVDVNLLVNRPKLYLSNKLSGNFEWNNIELLTAGTYPNSQTVRGERQSLENRLNLLVRKGKGGFSLNSFVKWERRPNVLVVGSPKSDDGSHLSLVSRFSSQLLFTNTSTSLSY
;
A
#
# COMPACT_ATOMS: atom_id res chain seq x y z
N PHE A 1 44.62 -44.62 -35.79
CA PHE A 1 45.32 -43.35 -35.53
C PHE A 1 44.38 -42.35 -34.94
N SER A 2 44.73 -41.66 -33.88
CA SER A 2 43.97 -40.58 -33.27
C SER A 2 44.92 -39.49 -32.83
N MET A 3 44.55 -38.25 -33.08
CA MET A 3 45.27 -37.06 -32.65
C MET A 3 44.25 -35.97 -32.27
N LEU A 4 44.58 -35.19 -31.28
CA LEU A 4 43.70 -34.10 -30.85
C LEU A 4 43.51 -33.08 -31.97
N GLY A 5 42.25 -32.73 -32.34
CA GLY A 5 41.95 -31.85 -33.46
C GLY A 5 41.79 -32.56 -34.80
N TYR A 6 41.92 -33.88 -34.89
CA TYR A 6 41.75 -34.65 -36.11
C TYR A 6 40.72 -35.79 -35.94
N ALA A 7 40.02 -36.12 -37.03
CA ALA A 7 39.15 -37.26 -37.08
C ALA A 7 39.93 -38.58 -36.91
N LYS A 8 39.38 -39.48 -36.09
CA LYS A 8 39.96 -40.80 -35.89
C LYS A 8 39.87 -41.58 -37.23
N ASP A 9 40.99 -42.11 -37.71
CA ASP A 9 41.08 -42.92 -38.92
C ASP A 9 41.74 -44.23 -38.65
N SER A 10 41.38 -45.26 -39.45
CA SER A 10 41.94 -46.63 -39.33
C SER A 10 42.29 -47.12 -40.72
N VAL A 11 43.47 -47.75 -40.80
CA VAL A 11 43.98 -48.37 -42.02
C VAL A 11 44.22 -49.84 -41.78
N GLU A 12 43.75 -50.67 -42.67
CA GLU A 12 43.95 -52.14 -42.63
C GLU A 12 45.39 -52.49 -43.10
N LEU A 13 46.12 -53.19 -42.27
CA LEU A 13 47.48 -53.58 -42.55
C LEU A 13 47.48 -54.77 -43.53
N LYS A 14 48.16 -54.64 -44.68
CA LYS A 14 48.34 -55.73 -45.67
C LYS A 14 49.74 -56.34 -45.57
N ALA A 15 49.80 -57.67 -45.60
CA ALA A 15 51.07 -58.39 -45.59
C ALA A 15 51.96 -58.00 -46.78
N GLY A 16 53.22 -57.64 -46.51
CA GLY A 16 54.19 -57.26 -47.56
C GLY A 16 54.26 -55.74 -47.84
N ARG A 17 53.48 -54.93 -47.15
CA ARG A 17 53.58 -53.45 -47.26
C ARG A 17 54.21 -52.86 -45.99
N SER A 18 55.40 -52.28 -46.11
CA SER A 18 56.17 -51.71 -44.99
C SER A 18 55.97 -50.22 -44.71
N TYR A 19 55.22 -49.52 -45.58
CA TYR A 19 54.97 -48.10 -45.43
C TYR A 19 53.51 -47.74 -45.73
N TYR A 20 52.94 -46.92 -44.83
CA TYR A 20 51.57 -46.37 -44.95
C TYR A 20 51.60 -44.89 -44.74
N GLU A 21 51.16 -44.11 -45.70
CA GLU A 21 50.92 -42.65 -45.56
C GLU A 21 49.47 -42.47 -45.16
N ILE A 22 49.28 -41.81 -44.00
CA ILE A 22 47.97 -41.56 -43.44
C ILE A 22 47.74 -40.04 -43.34
N LYS A 23 46.74 -39.54 -44.04
CA LYS A 23 46.35 -38.13 -44.04
C LYS A 23 45.19 -37.99 -43.09
N LEU A 24 45.43 -37.43 -41.90
CA LEU A 24 44.37 -37.14 -40.92
C LEU A 24 43.58 -35.89 -41.39
N ARG A 25 42.28 -35.96 -41.29
CA ARG A 25 41.39 -34.82 -41.59
C ARG A 25 41.18 -34.02 -40.34
N GLU A 26 41.35 -32.70 -40.40
CA GLU A 26 41.01 -31.79 -39.30
C GLU A 26 39.57 -31.91 -38.93
N GLN A 27 39.30 -32.10 -37.66
CA GLN A 27 37.96 -32.14 -37.09
C GLN A 27 37.90 -31.18 -35.93
N THR A 28 37.20 -30.04 -36.12
CA THR A 28 36.89 -29.12 -35.01
C THR A 28 35.88 -29.78 -34.09
N THR A 29 36.32 -30.16 -32.90
CA THR A 29 35.42 -30.59 -31.83
C THR A 29 34.80 -29.34 -31.23
N GLN A 30 33.55 -29.05 -31.62
CA GLN A 30 32.77 -28.08 -30.90
C GLN A 30 32.58 -28.60 -29.49
N LEU A 31 33.19 -27.94 -28.49
CA LEU A 31 32.91 -28.17 -27.08
C LEU A 31 31.42 -27.87 -26.90
N LYS A 32 30.65 -28.82 -26.33
CA LYS A 32 29.29 -28.53 -25.92
C LYS A 32 29.34 -27.36 -24.95
N GLU A 33 28.57 -26.32 -25.28
CA GLU A 33 28.35 -25.18 -24.39
C GLU A 33 28.00 -25.68 -22.99
N VAL A 34 28.85 -25.41 -22.02
CA VAL A 34 28.54 -25.70 -20.62
C VAL A 34 27.55 -24.63 -20.19
N LYS A 35 26.26 -24.92 -20.31
CA LYS A 35 25.19 -24.09 -19.77
C LYS A 35 25.29 -24.17 -18.25
N VAL A 36 25.97 -23.20 -17.62
CA VAL A 36 25.95 -23.05 -16.17
C VAL A 36 24.55 -22.56 -15.80
N THR A 37 23.65 -23.45 -15.47
CA THR A 37 22.35 -23.12 -14.90
C THR A 37 22.62 -22.65 -13.47
N ALA A 38 22.41 -21.36 -13.21
CA ALA A 38 22.44 -20.82 -11.86
C ALA A 38 21.40 -21.56 -10.99
N ARG A 39 21.75 -21.88 -9.74
CA ARG A 39 20.84 -22.55 -8.83
C ARG A 39 19.61 -21.66 -8.59
N ALA A 40 18.42 -22.24 -8.70
CA ALA A 40 17.16 -21.51 -8.51
C ALA A 40 17.06 -20.85 -7.13
N ILE A 41 17.62 -21.50 -6.12
CA ILE A 41 17.61 -21.05 -4.73
C ILE A 41 19.03 -21.16 -4.20
N THR A 42 19.52 -20.11 -3.54
CA THR A 42 20.81 -20.08 -2.85
C THR A 42 20.60 -19.50 -1.45
N ALA A 43 21.28 -20.08 -0.46
CA ALA A 43 21.27 -19.59 0.91
C ALA A 43 22.67 -19.12 1.30
N GLN A 44 22.75 -17.97 1.97
CA GLN A 44 24.01 -17.40 2.50
C GLN A 44 23.71 -16.71 3.84
N GLY A 45 24.16 -17.30 4.95
CA GLY A 45 23.77 -16.85 6.29
C GLY A 45 22.24 -16.89 6.42
N ASP A 46 21.66 -15.84 6.95
CA ASP A 46 20.20 -15.68 7.14
C ASP A 46 19.49 -15.14 5.89
N THR A 47 20.13 -15.19 4.73
CA THR A 47 19.54 -14.71 3.47
C THR A 47 19.32 -15.86 2.51
N ILE A 48 18.07 -16.07 2.11
CA ILE A 48 17.69 -17.00 1.05
C ILE A 48 17.35 -16.20 -0.19
N ARG A 49 18.04 -16.51 -1.30
CA ARG A 49 17.83 -15.81 -2.58
C ARG A 49 17.19 -16.75 -3.58
N TYR A 50 16.09 -16.30 -4.17
CA TYR A 50 15.34 -16.94 -5.25
C TYR A 50 15.63 -16.19 -6.55
N LEU A 51 16.07 -16.90 -7.60
CA LEU A 51 16.20 -16.33 -8.93
C LEU A 51 14.84 -16.34 -9.61
N VAL A 52 14.29 -15.17 -9.90
CA VAL A 52 12.93 -15.01 -10.43
C VAL A 52 12.73 -15.75 -11.74
N SER A 53 13.73 -15.77 -12.63
CA SER A 53 13.67 -16.47 -13.92
C SER A 53 13.38 -17.98 -13.82
N ASN A 54 13.57 -18.59 -12.64
CA ASN A 54 13.33 -20.02 -12.44
C ASN A 54 11.91 -20.32 -11.94
N PHE A 55 11.16 -19.30 -11.54
CA PHE A 55 9.80 -19.39 -10.99
C PHE A 55 8.77 -18.67 -11.86
N SER A 56 9.24 -17.78 -12.76
CA SER A 56 8.38 -17.00 -13.65
C SER A 56 7.95 -17.83 -14.86
N GLU A 57 6.68 -17.72 -15.23
CA GLU A 57 6.05 -18.32 -16.40
C GLU A 57 5.39 -17.22 -17.24
N ILE A 58 5.12 -17.51 -18.52
CA ILE A 58 4.57 -16.54 -19.49
C ILE A 58 3.21 -15.97 -19.05
N GLN A 59 2.44 -16.73 -18.27
CA GLN A 59 1.14 -16.31 -17.75
C GLN A 59 1.21 -15.36 -16.55
N ASP A 60 2.37 -15.21 -15.92
CA ASP A 60 2.52 -14.35 -14.73
C ASP A 60 2.45 -12.89 -15.14
N LYS A 61 1.48 -12.19 -14.59
CA LYS A 61 1.23 -10.77 -14.92
C LYS A 61 2.01 -9.81 -14.04
N ASN A 62 2.33 -10.23 -12.82
CA ASN A 62 2.95 -9.38 -11.81
C ASN A 62 3.80 -10.21 -10.85
N LEU A 63 4.58 -9.51 -10.03
CA LEU A 63 5.49 -10.14 -9.09
C LEU A 63 4.76 -11.01 -8.05
N ALA A 64 3.53 -10.65 -7.65
CA ALA A 64 2.76 -11.44 -6.69
C ALA A 64 2.45 -12.85 -7.22
N ASP A 65 2.24 -13.02 -8.53
CA ASP A 65 1.99 -14.32 -9.14
C ASP A 65 3.22 -15.23 -9.03
N VAL A 66 4.41 -14.66 -9.21
CA VAL A 66 5.68 -15.39 -9.09
C VAL A 66 6.03 -15.69 -7.64
N LEU A 67 5.79 -14.76 -6.71
CA LEU A 67 6.03 -14.97 -5.28
C LEU A 67 5.25 -16.16 -4.74
N LYS A 68 4.00 -16.38 -5.19
CA LYS A 68 3.17 -17.54 -4.80
C LYS A 68 3.77 -18.90 -5.19
N LYS A 69 4.68 -18.92 -6.17
CA LYS A 69 5.35 -20.14 -6.67
C LYS A 69 6.67 -20.43 -5.95
N MET A 70 7.19 -19.46 -5.18
CA MET A 70 8.45 -19.60 -4.46
C MET A 70 8.24 -20.42 -3.17
N PRO A 71 9.01 -21.49 -2.93
CA PRO A 71 8.87 -22.31 -1.74
C PRO A 71 8.96 -21.49 -0.45
N GLY A 72 8.00 -21.71 0.44
CA GLY A 72 7.93 -21.04 1.74
C GLY A 72 7.31 -19.65 1.72
N ILE A 73 7.06 -19.06 0.55
CA ILE A 73 6.39 -17.75 0.42
C ILE A 73 4.89 -17.98 0.18
N GLU A 74 4.07 -17.30 0.95
CA GLU A 74 2.61 -17.29 0.83
C GLU A 74 2.15 -15.86 0.58
N VAL A 75 1.30 -15.65 -0.41
CA VAL A 75 0.67 -14.35 -0.69
C VAL A 75 -0.84 -14.51 -0.62
N SER A 76 -1.47 -13.84 0.35
CA SER A 76 -2.92 -13.86 0.54
C SER A 76 -3.64 -13.09 -0.58
N GLU A 77 -4.97 -13.25 -0.68
CA GLU A 77 -5.80 -12.45 -1.61
C GLU A 77 -5.73 -10.95 -1.31
N SER A 78 -5.55 -10.58 -0.03
CA SER A 78 -5.35 -9.18 0.37
C SER A 78 -3.94 -8.63 0.02
N GLY A 79 -3.02 -9.49 -0.49
CA GLY A 79 -1.64 -9.12 -0.83
C GLY A 79 -0.66 -9.22 0.35
N GLN A 80 -1.11 -9.74 1.51
CA GLN A 80 -0.22 -9.99 2.64
C GLN A 80 0.76 -11.11 2.31
N ILE A 81 2.04 -10.87 2.59
CA ILE A 81 3.09 -11.86 2.37
C ILE A 81 3.52 -12.47 3.70
N LYS A 82 3.65 -13.80 3.69
CA LYS A 82 4.23 -14.58 4.78
C LYS A 82 5.37 -15.43 4.23
N TYR A 83 6.32 -15.74 5.09
CA TYR A 83 7.35 -16.71 4.82
C TYR A 83 7.34 -17.76 5.94
N GLN A 84 7.20 -19.04 5.58
CA GLN A 84 7.06 -20.17 6.52
C GLN A 84 5.99 -19.90 7.61
N GLY A 85 4.84 -19.33 7.21
CA GLY A 85 3.74 -19.00 8.11
C GLY A 85 3.91 -17.69 8.90
N GLN A 86 5.11 -17.08 8.92
CA GLN A 86 5.39 -15.83 9.60
C GLN A 86 5.16 -14.62 8.68
N ALA A 87 4.43 -13.60 9.14
CA ALA A 87 4.26 -12.37 8.38
C ALA A 87 5.60 -11.62 8.27
N ILE A 88 5.87 -11.07 7.07
CA ILE A 88 7.06 -10.25 6.88
C ILE A 88 6.96 -8.96 7.68
N ASN A 89 8.07 -8.50 8.27
CA ASN A 89 8.13 -7.24 9.00
C ASN A 89 8.52 -6.05 8.11
N LYS A 90 9.25 -6.29 7.01
CA LYS A 90 9.68 -5.26 6.05
C LYS A 90 9.65 -5.78 4.62
N PHE A 91 9.37 -4.87 3.70
CA PHE A 91 9.45 -5.11 2.26
C PHE A 91 10.33 -4.05 1.61
N TYR A 92 11.47 -4.48 1.13
CA TYR A 92 12.47 -3.63 0.51
C TYR A 92 12.47 -3.77 -1.01
N ILE A 93 12.78 -2.67 -1.69
CA ILE A 93 13.15 -2.66 -3.10
C ILE A 93 14.54 -2.01 -3.19
N GLU A 94 15.52 -2.76 -3.70
CA GLU A 94 16.93 -2.34 -3.73
C GLU A 94 17.46 -1.95 -2.33
N GLY A 95 16.99 -2.66 -1.28
CA GLY A 95 17.41 -2.46 0.10
C GLY A 95 16.77 -1.25 0.81
N ARG A 96 15.76 -0.60 0.22
CA ARG A 96 15.08 0.57 0.81
C ARG A 96 13.58 0.35 0.96
N ASP A 97 13.00 0.83 2.05
CA ASP A 97 11.58 0.75 2.36
C ASP A 97 10.85 2.06 2.00
N MET A 98 10.41 2.20 0.74
CA MET A 98 9.60 3.33 0.30
C MET A 98 8.13 3.17 0.68
N LEU A 99 7.64 1.93 0.72
CA LEU A 99 6.21 1.66 0.74
C LEU A 99 5.63 1.63 2.15
N GLY A 100 6.47 1.33 3.17
CA GLY A 100 6.07 1.33 4.58
C GLY A 100 4.83 0.46 4.81
N GLY A 101 4.89 -0.83 4.46
CA GLY A 101 3.79 -1.78 4.62
C GLY A 101 2.78 -1.84 3.46
N ARG A 102 2.77 -0.90 2.51
CA ARG A 102 1.88 -0.89 1.33
C ARG A 102 2.45 -1.64 0.11
N TYR A 103 3.18 -2.68 0.34
CA TYR A 103 3.90 -3.42 -0.69
C TYR A 103 2.99 -4.15 -1.71
N GLY A 104 1.71 -4.37 -1.39
CA GLY A 104 0.75 -4.94 -2.33
C GLY A 104 0.63 -4.14 -3.64
N ILE A 105 0.83 -2.81 -3.60
CA ILE A 105 0.84 -1.99 -4.83
C ILE A 105 2.03 -2.39 -5.71
N ALA A 106 3.22 -2.51 -5.13
CA ALA A 106 4.43 -2.87 -5.88
C ALA A 106 4.37 -4.29 -6.41
N THR A 107 3.95 -5.26 -5.60
CA THR A 107 3.87 -6.67 -6.02
C THR A 107 2.87 -6.90 -7.15
N ASN A 108 1.78 -6.11 -7.19
CA ASN A 108 0.78 -6.19 -8.26
C ASN A 108 1.13 -5.36 -9.51
N THR A 109 2.17 -4.50 -9.47
CA THR A 109 2.52 -3.62 -10.59
C THR A 109 3.87 -3.99 -11.22
N ILE A 110 4.85 -4.47 -10.43
CA ILE A 110 6.18 -4.82 -10.94
C ILE A 110 6.06 -6.04 -11.86
N ASN A 111 6.61 -5.89 -13.07
CA ASN A 111 6.70 -7.01 -14.00
C ASN A 111 7.77 -8.01 -13.50
N PRO A 112 7.49 -9.32 -13.46
CA PRO A 112 8.47 -10.34 -13.11
C PRO A 112 9.76 -10.25 -13.93
N ASP A 113 9.66 -9.86 -15.19
CA ASP A 113 10.82 -9.72 -16.09
C ASP A 113 11.79 -8.61 -15.67
N ASP A 114 11.36 -7.65 -14.86
CA ASP A 114 12.18 -6.59 -14.32
C ASP A 114 12.93 -7.01 -13.04
N VAL A 115 12.56 -8.14 -12.44
CA VAL A 115 13.13 -8.64 -11.19
C VAL A 115 14.21 -9.68 -11.46
N GLY A 116 15.38 -9.48 -10.89
CA GLY A 116 16.49 -10.43 -10.97
C GLY A 116 16.37 -11.52 -9.89
N SER A 117 16.16 -11.11 -8.65
CA SER A 117 16.01 -12.03 -7.52
C SER A 117 15.13 -11.46 -6.40
N VAL A 118 14.57 -12.38 -5.64
CA VAL A 118 13.89 -12.11 -4.36
C VAL A 118 14.76 -12.64 -3.24
N GLU A 119 15.10 -11.78 -2.29
CA GLU A 119 15.87 -12.16 -1.11
C GLU A 119 14.93 -12.21 0.09
N VAL A 120 14.88 -13.33 0.78
CA VAL A 120 14.24 -13.48 2.08
C VAL A 120 15.31 -13.34 3.14
N LEU A 121 15.16 -12.34 4.00
CA LEU A 121 16.02 -12.10 5.15
C LEU A 121 15.35 -12.75 6.36
N GLU A 122 15.82 -13.92 6.76
CA GLU A 122 15.33 -14.61 7.95
C GLU A 122 15.79 -13.88 9.21
N ASN A 123 15.01 -13.93 10.27
CA ASN A 123 15.35 -13.32 11.56
C ASN A 123 15.69 -11.81 11.45
N HIS A 124 15.00 -11.10 10.56
CA HIS A 124 15.34 -9.73 10.21
C HIS A 124 15.02 -8.74 11.33
N GLN A 125 16.06 -8.09 11.88
CA GLN A 125 15.93 -6.96 12.79
C GLN A 125 15.95 -5.64 12.00
N PRO A 126 14.82 -4.91 11.87
CA PRO A 126 14.77 -3.70 11.07
C PRO A 126 15.56 -2.53 11.65
N ILE A 127 15.88 -2.55 12.94
CA ILE A 127 16.63 -1.51 13.64
C ILE A 127 18.06 -1.98 13.86
N LYS A 128 19.04 -1.48 13.09
CA LYS A 128 20.43 -1.91 13.14
C LYS A 128 21.09 -1.73 14.53
N THR A 129 20.64 -0.76 15.30
CA THR A 129 21.14 -0.55 16.67
C THR A 129 20.76 -1.69 17.62
N LEU A 130 19.70 -2.46 17.27
CA LEU A 130 19.21 -3.60 18.06
C LEU A 130 19.63 -4.97 17.50
N GLU A 131 20.33 -5.01 16.37
CA GLU A 131 20.66 -6.25 15.63
C GLU A 131 21.37 -7.30 16.49
N ASP A 132 22.27 -6.89 17.38
CA ASP A 132 23.00 -7.78 18.30
C ASP A 132 22.33 -7.97 19.68
N ILE A 133 21.18 -7.33 19.96
CA ILE A 133 20.58 -7.28 21.29
C ILE A 133 19.20 -7.93 21.29
N SER A 134 18.42 -7.67 20.28
CA SER A 134 17.02 -8.10 20.18
C SER A 134 16.86 -9.04 18.99
N PHE A 135 16.53 -10.27 19.28
CA PHE A 135 16.26 -11.26 18.25
C PHE A 135 14.88 -11.03 17.65
N SER A 136 14.80 -10.98 16.32
CA SER A 136 13.55 -10.93 15.57
C SER A 136 13.31 -12.28 14.90
N GLN A 137 12.12 -12.85 15.05
CA GLN A 137 11.72 -14.07 14.34
C GLN A 137 11.02 -13.76 13.00
N ASN A 138 10.72 -12.50 12.75
CA ASN A 138 9.99 -12.12 11.56
C ASN A 138 10.94 -11.94 10.36
N PRO A 139 10.59 -12.52 9.21
CA PRO A 139 11.38 -12.34 8.00
C PRO A 139 11.11 -10.98 7.34
N ALA A 140 12.05 -10.56 6.47
CA ALA A 140 11.81 -9.47 5.52
C ALA A 140 12.04 -9.95 4.10
N ILE A 141 11.46 -9.24 3.14
CA ILE A 141 11.68 -9.49 1.71
C ILE A 141 12.37 -8.28 1.09
N ASN A 142 13.38 -8.57 0.25
CA ASN A 142 14.06 -7.57 -0.55
C ASN A 142 14.01 -7.95 -2.03
N ILE A 143 13.47 -7.08 -2.85
CA ILE A 143 13.37 -7.24 -4.31
C ILE A 143 14.61 -6.61 -4.94
N ARG A 144 15.35 -7.42 -5.72
CA ARG A 144 16.48 -6.97 -6.51
C ARG A 144 16.06 -6.88 -7.97
N LEU A 145 16.11 -5.69 -8.52
CA LEU A 145 15.79 -5.43 -9.91
C LEU A 145 16.99 -5.78 -10.81
N LYS A 146 16.71 -6.13 -12.07
CA LYS A 146 17.74 -6.24 -13.11
C LYS A 146 18.32 -4.85 -13.39
N GLU A 147 19.56 -4.78 -13.86
CA GLU A 147 20.25 -3.49 -14.09
C GLU A 147 19.54 -2.62 -15.15
N ASP A 148 18.98 -3.23 -16.18
CA ASP A 148 18.22 -2.56 -17.23
C ASP A 148 16.85 -2.06 -16.75
N ALA A 149 16.29 -2.65 -15.69
CA ALA A 149 15.04 -2.23 -15.07
C ALA A 149 15.24 -1.05 -14.11
N LYS A 150 16.44 -0.89 -13.55
CA LYS A 150 16.77 0.25 -12.69
C LYS A 150 16.68 1.56 -13.47
N SER A 151 16.09 2.57 -12.86
CA SER A 151 15.88 3.91 -13.44
C SER A 151 14.83 4.00 -14.56
N ARG A 152 14.25 2.91 -15.00
CA ARG A 152 13.12 2.90 -15.95
C ARG A 152 11.81 3.22 -15.22
N TRP A 153 10.90 3.92 -15.91
CA TRP A 153 9.53 4.04 -15.48
C TRP A 153 8.77 2.76 -15.82
N VAL A 154 8.13 2.18 -14.83
CA VAL A 154 7.24 1.03 -14.98
C VAL A 154 5.88 1.37 -14.42
N GLY A 155 4.83 0.81 -14.98
CA GLY A 155 3.50 1.12 -14.47
C GLY A 155 2.42 0.31 -15.16
N THR A 156 1.22 0.42 -14.59
CA THR A 156 0.00 -0.19 -15.08
C THR A 156 -1.08 0.86 -15.21
N ALA A 157 -1.93 0.73 -16.23
CA ALA A 157 -3.12 1.50 -16.40
C ALA A 157 -4.30 0.58 -16.70
N THR A 158 -5.42 0.81 -16.04
CA THR A 158 -6.66 0.08 -16.27
C THR A 158 -7.75 1.09 -16.56
N LEU A 159 -8.47 0.89 -17.66
CA LEU A 159 -9.59 1.73 -18.06
C LEU A 159 -10.83 0.84 -18.24
N GLY A 160 -11.90 1.18 -17.59
CA GLY A 160 -13.20 0.55 -17.70
C GLY A 160 -14.26 1.58 -18.03
N GLY A 161 -15.20 1.21 -18.89
CA GLY A 161 -16.38 2.01 -19.21
C GLY A 161 -17.64 1.16 -19.21
N GLY A 162 -18.76 1.76 -18.85
CA GLY A 162 -20.05 1.08 -18.82
C GLY A 162 -21.21 2.05 -18.96
N TYR A 163 -22.39 1.50 -19.14
CA TYR A 163 -23.63 2.25 -19.21
C TYR A 163 -24.66 1.62 -18.28
N MET A 164 -25.37 2.44 -17.54
CA MET A 164 -26.44 2.01 -16.64
C MET A 164 -27.78 2.41 -17.25
N ASP A 165 -28.58 1.41 -17.62
CA ASP A 165 -29.84 1.58 -18.34
C ASP A 165 -30.98 2.10 -17.46
N ALA A 166 -31.08 1.64 -16.22
CA ALA A 166 -32.16 1.99 -15.27
C ALA A 166 -32.24 3.48 -14.91
N LYS A 167 -31.10 4.19 -14.94
CA LYS A 167 -30.98 5.66 -14.98
C LYS A 167 -29.83 5.95 -15.93
N PRO A 168 -30.09 6.53 -17.13
CA PRO A 168 -29.07 6.76 -18.12
C PRO A 168 -27.85 7.47 -17.53
N ALA A 169 -26.78 6.73 -17.32
CA ALA A 169 -25.53 7.25 -16.77
C ALA A 169 -24.33 6.52 -17.37
N LEU A 170 -23.33 7.29 -17.73
CA LEU A 170 -22.02 6.77 -18.11
C LEU A 170 -21.26 6.37 -16.85
N LEU A 171 -20.78 5.13 -16.82
CA LEU A 171 -19.92 4.61 -15.76
C LEU A 171 -18.46 4.58 -16.27
N TRP A 172 -17.53 4.90 -15.38
CA TRP A 172 -16.09 4.79 -15.64
C TRP A 172 -15.35 4.21 -14.45
N ASP A 173 -14.24 3.55 -14.72
CA ASP A 173 -13.27 3.06 -13.74
C ASP A 173 -11.88 3.21 -14.36
N ALA A 174 -11.12 4.20 -13.93
CA ALA A 174 -9.78 4.51 -14.43
C ALA A 174 -8.79 4.43 -13.28
N GLN A 175 -7.73 3.62 -13.45
CA GLN A 175 -6.67 3.44 -12.47
C GLN A 175 -5.34 3.49 -13.17
N ALA A 176 -4.37 4.14 -12.54
CA ALA A 176 -3.00 4.17 -13.05
C ALA A 176 -2.00 4.12 -11.88
N THR A 177 -0.95 3.36 -12.07
CA THR A 177 0.19 3.31 -11.16
C THR A 177 1.47 3.47 -11.97
N LEU A 178 2.34 4.36 -11.53
CA LEU A 178 3.62 4.65 -12.16
C LEU A 178 4.73 4.60 -11.11
N MET A 179 5.79 3.86 -11.39
CA MET A 179 6.89 3.65 -10.47
C MET A 179 8.23 3.85 -11.14
N ARG A 180 9.20 4.31 -10.37
CA ARG A 180 10.60 4.39 -10.76
C ARG A 180 11.49 4.10 -9.57
N PHE A 181 12.44 3.19 -9.77
CA PHE A 181 13.38 2.79 -8.73
C PHE A 181 14.80 3.11 -9.18
N LYS A 182 15.47 3.97 -8.42
CA LYS A 182 16.90 4.21 -8.48
C LYS A 182 17.50 3.88 -7.13
N LYS A 183 18.79 3.64 -7.06
CA LYS A 183 19.50 3.35 -5.81
C LYS A 183 19.28 4.41 -4.72
N GLU A 184 19.24 5.67 -5.10
CA GLU A 184 19.14 6.81 -4.18
C GLU A 184 17.79 7.54 -4.24
N SER A 185 16.88 7.14 -5.15
CA SER A 185 15.60 7.81 -5.33
C SER A 185 14.57 6.83 -5.84
N GLN A 186 13.48 6.71 -5.13
CA GLN A 186 12.34 5.88 -5.53
C GLN A 186 11.08 6.74 -5.54
N VAL A 187 10.22 6.54 -6.53
CA VAL A 187 8.97 7.28 -6.71
C VAL A 187 7.86 6.30 -7.08
N LEU A 188 6.72 6.45 -6.45
CA LEU A 188 5.46 5.78 -6.79
C LEU A 188 4.37 6.82 -6.89
N ILE A 189 3.67 6.86 -8.01
CA ILE A 189 2.50 7.71 -8.25
C ILE A 189 1.31 6.79 -8.55
N THR A 190 0.21 7.01 -7.88
CA THR A 190 -1.05 6.28 -8.08
C THR A 190 -2.19 7.24 -8.30
N GLY A 191 -3.04 6.96 -9.28
CA GLY A 191 -4.27 7.70 -9.52
C GLY A 191 -5.44 6.74 -9.72
N CYS A 192 -6.60 7.08 -9.19
CA CYS A 192 -7.84 6.34 -9.38
C CYS A 192 -9.00 7.32 -9.52
N SER A 193 -9.87 7.06 -10.48
CA SER A 193 -11.12 7.79 -10.70
C SER A 193 -12.21 6.81 -11.11
N THR A 194 -13.30 6.75 -10.35
CA THR A 194 -14.37 5.80 -10.60
C THR A 194 -15.72 6.35 -10.15
N ASN A 195 -16.79 5.98 -10.84
CA ASN A 195 -18.18 6.14 -10.37
C ASN A 195 -18.94 4.81 -10.40
N ALA A 196 -18.25 3.70 -10.59
CA ALA A 196 -18.81 2.35 -10.68
C ALA A 196 -19.01 1.66 -9.31
N GLY A 197 -19.32 2.43 -8.27
CA GLY A 197 -19.62 1.93 -6.93
C GLY A 197 -18.38 1.61 -6.07
N LYS A 198 -17.19 1.59 -6.63
CA LYS A 198 -15.93 1.36 -5.90
C LYS A 198 -15.47 2.63 -5.17
N SER A 199 -14.70 2.45 -4.10
CA SER A 199 -13.98 3.56 -3.48
C SER A 199 -12.59 3.68 -4.09
N ALA A 200 -12.21 4.87 -4.55
CA ALA A 200 -10.86 5.11 -5.04
C ALA A 200 -9.79 4.86 -3.96
N ASN A 201 -10.13 5.12 -2.68
CA ASN A 201 -9.22 4.86 -1.56
C ASN A 201 -8.95 3.36 -1.32
N ALA A 202 -9.85 2.47 -1.72
CA ALA A 202 -9.62 1.03 -1.62
C ALA A 202 -8.45 0.56 -2.51
N PHE A 203 -8.13 1.29 -3.58
CA PHE A 203 -6.97 1.03 -4.44
C PHE A 203 -5.64 1.26 -3.70
N SER A 204 -5.65 2.13 -2.71
CA SER A 204 -4.50 2.46 -1.86
C SER A 204 -4.52 1.70 -0.52
N SER A 205 -5.22 0.55 -0.44
CA SER A 205 -5.40 -0.18 0.82
C SER A 205 -4.07 -0.42 1.54
N ASN A 206 -4.05 0.03 2.80
CA ASN A 206 -2.89 -0.10 3.67
C ASN A 206 -2.85 -1.51 4.27
N LEU A 207 -1.97 -2.35 3.78
CA LEU A 207 -1.48 -3.47 4.57
C LEU A 207 -0.40 -2.92 5.50
N ILE A 208 -0.83 -2.30 6.60
CA ILE A 208 0.08 -1.76 7.60
C ILE A 208 0.52 -2.92 8.48
N PHE A 209 1.71 -3.43 8.22
CA PHE A 209 2.48 -4.23 9.16
C PHE A 209 3.62 -3.38 9.70
N ASP A 210 3.27 -2.29 10.36
CA ASP A 210 4.26 -1.47 11.07
C ASP A 210 4.53 -2.17 12.40
N SER A 211 5.55 -3.00 12.45
CA SER A 211 6.05 -3.59 13.67
C SER A 211 6.89 -2.61 14.50
N ASP A 212 7.00 -1.37 14.08
CA ASP A 212 7.53 -0.29 14.91
C ASP A 212 6.57 0.01 16.06
N GLY A 213 5.83 -1.03 16.45
CA GLY A 213 4.81 -1.09 17.49
C GLY A 213 5.24 -0.51 18.81
N SER A 214 5.39 0.79 18.84
CA SER A 214 5.36 1.54 20.05
C SER A 214 3.97 2.18 20.16
N PRO A 215 3.09 1.66 20.98
CA PRO A 215 1.81 2.30 21.31
C PRO A 215 2.02 3.45 22.29
N LEU A 216 2.97 4.35 22.04
CA LEU A 216 3.13 5.55 22.87
C LEU A 216 2.00 6.56 22.65
N GLY A 217 1.17 6.37 21.65
CA GLY A 217 -0.06 7.11 21.48
C GLY A 217 -1.22 6.14 21.42
N GLY A 218 -1.98 6.00 22.49
CA GLY A 218 -3.37 5.60 22.33
C GLY A 218 -3.99 6.51 21.27
N GLU A 219 -4.96 6.02 20.48
CA GLU A 219 -5.68 6.85 19.49
C GLU A 219 -6.49 7.94 20.22
N TYR A 220 -5.81 8.97 20.72
CA TYR A 220 -6.46 10.16 21.21
C TYR A 220 -6.94 10.96 19.99
N SER A 221 -8.22 10.93 19.78
CA SER A 221 -8.89 11.67 18.71
C SER A 221 -10.13 12.33 19.28
N LEU A 222 -10.37 13.54 18.83
CA LEU A 222 -11.59 14.26 19.20
C LEU A 222 -12.80 13.53 18.63
N SER A 223 -13.83 13.33 19.44
CA SER A 223 -15.12 12.85 18.95
C SER A 223 -15.80 13.93 18.09
N ASN A 224 -16.55 13.50 17.07
CA ASN A 224 -17.43 14.41 16.36
C ASN A 224 -18.83 14.33 16.99
N PRO A 225 -19.27 15.35 17.75
CA PRO A 225 -20.56 15.35 18.41
C PRO A 225 -21.73 15.59 17.44
N ILE A 226 -21.44 16.16 16.26
CA ILE A 226 -22.44 16.42 15.23
C ILE A 226 -22.30 15.33 14.16
N ARG A 227 -23.28 14.45 14.08
CA ARG A 227 -23.36 13.39 13.09
C ARG A 227 -24.71 13.42 12.39
N VAL A 228 -24.69 13.57 11.09
CA VAL A 228 -25.79 13.25 10.20
C VAL A 228 -25.32 12.06 9.37
N SER A 229 -26.02 10.95 9.47
CA SER A 229 -25.65 9.73 8.77
C SER A 229 -26.75 9.39 7.78
N PRO A 230 -26.47 9.47 6.47
CA PRO A 230 -27.40 8.99 5.46
C PRO A 230 -27.75 7.52 5.69
N SER A 231 -28.98 7.16 5.42
CA SER A 231 -29.41 5.77 5.51
C SER A 231 -28.69 4.91 4.48
N VAL A 232 -28.10 3.81 4.91
CA VAL A 232 -27.38 2.87 4.04
C VAL A 232 -27.96 1.47 4.23
N PRO A 233 -28.32 0.75 3.15
CA PRO A 233 -28.80 -0.61 3.25
C PRO A 233 -27.71 -1.51 3.84
N TYR A 234 -27.96 -2.10 5.02
CA TYR A 234 -26.99 -2.91 5.74
C TYR A 234 -26.79 -4.33 5.18
N GLN A 235 -27.72 -4.79 4.35
CA GLN A 235 -27.71 -6.14 3.76
C GLN A 235 -26.98 -6.24 2.43
N LEU A 236 -26.54 -5.13 1.86
CA LEU A 236 -25.87 -5.09 0.56
C LEU A 236 -24.45 -4.58 0.72
N ASP A 237 -23.53 -5.15 -0.09
CA ASP A 237 -22.18 -4.65 -0.18
C ASP A 237 -22.19 -3.16 -0.58
N ARG A 238 -21.37 -2.35 0.11
CA ARG A 238 -21.26 -0.92 -0.18
C ARG A 238 -20.88 -0.62 -1.63
N ASN A 239 -20.11 -1.48 -2.28
CA ASN A 239 -19.77 -1.35 -3.69
C ASN A 239 -20.98 -1.46 -4.63
N ARG A 240 -22.06 -2.11 -4.17
CA ARG A 240 -23.31 -2.25 -4.92
C ARG A 240 -24.32 -1.13 -4.66
N THR A 241 -24.16 -0.42 -3.56
CA THR A 241 -25.12 0.61 -3.12
C THR A 241 -24.59 2.04 -3.29
N ARG A 242 -23.26 2.19 -3.43
CA ARG A 242 -22.62 3.49 -3.57
C ARG A 242 -22.92 4.08 -4.95
N LYS A 243 -23.38 5.33 -4.95
CA LYS A 243 -23.55 6.18 -6.13
C LYS A 243 -22.69 7.43 -5.96
N GLY A 244 -22.13 7.90 -7.06
CA GLY A 244 -21.31 9.10 -7.08
C GLY A 244 -19.85 8.82 -7.37
N PRO A 245 -19.13 9.86 -7.79
CA PRO A 245 -17.71 9.75 -8.16
C PRO A 245 -16.80 9.66 -6.95
N SER A 246 -15.70 8.94 -7.14
CA SER A 246 -14.60 8.87 -6.18
C SER A 246 -13.28 9.01 -6.94
N HIS A 247 -12.43 9.93 -6.47
CA HIS A 247 -11.14 10.24 -7.07
C HIS A 247 -10.05 10.16 -6.02
N MET A 248 -8.85 9.72 -6.42
CA MET A 248 -7.69 9.68 -5.54
C MET A 248 -6.42 9.89 -6.35
N VAL A 249 -5.49 10.66 -5.81
CA VAL A 249 -4.11 10.77 -6.29
C VAL A 249 -3.18 10.63 -5.10
N SER A 250 -2.18 9.77 -5.23
CA SER A 250 -1.17 9.56 -4.20
C SER A 250 0.23 9.55 -4.81
N THR A 251 1.18 10.15 -4.10
CA THR A 251 2.60 10.02 -4.43
C THR A 251 3.38 9.59 -3.19
N ASN A 252 4.28 8.64 -3.39
CA ASN A 252 5.23 8.19 -2.38
C ASN A 252 6.62 8.37 -2.96
N ASN A 253 7.47 9.05 -2.22
CA ASN A 253 8.83 9.35 -2.64
C ASN A 253 9.79 8.93 -1.55
N LEU A 254 10.96 8.43 -1.95
CA LEU A 254 12.07 8.13 -1.08
C LEU A 254 13.34 8.73 -1.68
N TRP A 255 14.10 9.44 -0.85
CA TRP A 255 15.43 9.96 -1.17
C TRP A 255 16.44 9.40 -0.17
N GLY A 256 17.42 8.70 -0.68
CA GLY A 256 18.61 8.28 0.08
C GLY A 256 19.56 9.44 0.21
N LEU A 257 19.62 10.06 1.37
CA LEU A 257 20.50 11.20 1.66
C LEU A 257 21.93 10.77 2.00
N GLY A 258 22.17 9.47 2.12
CA GLY A 258 23.45 8.89 2.45
C GLY A 258 23.32 7.41 2.79
N GLU A 259 24.41 6.84 3.32
CA GLU A 259 24.37 5.46 3.78
C GLU A 259 23.49 5.34 5.03
N ASN A 260 22.40 4.55 4.90
CA ASN A 260 21.42 4.33 5.95
C ASN A 260 20.71 5.61 6.46
N ILE A 261 20.55 6.59 5.56
CA ILE A 261 19.74 7.79 5.81
C ILE A 261 18.74 7.93 4.69
N ASP A 262 17.46 7.84 5.02
CA ASP A 262 16.35 7.92 4.10
C ASP A 262 15.39 9.03 4.51
N LEU A 263 15.00 9.85 3.54
CA LEU A 263 13.87 10.77 3.65
C LEU A 263 12.73 10.21 2.81
N THR A 264 11.58 9.96 3.42
CA THR A 264 10.38 9.56 2.69
C THR A 264 9.31 10.63 2.79
N SER A 265 8.57 10.85 1.71
CA SER A 265 7.34 11.64 1.73
C SER A 265 6.20 10.87 1.09
N LYS A 266 5.01 11.00 1.67
CA LYS A 266 3.77 10.43 1.14
C LYS A 266 2.73 11.54 1.13
N ILE A 267 2.12 11.78 0.00
CA ILE A 267 1.02 12.73 -0.15
C ILE A 267 -0.14 11.97 -0.78
N ASN A 268 -1.29 12.05 -0.16
CA ASN A 268 -2.51 11.43 -0.67
C ASN A 268 -3.65 12.45 -0.61
N TYR A 269 -4.28 12.70 -1.74
CA TYR A 269 -5.51 13.46 -1.84
C TYR A 269 -6.63 12.56 -2.34
N SER A 270 -7.78 12.63 -1.71
CA SER A 270 -8.98 11.94 -2.18
C SER A 270 -10.21 12.84 -2.08
N HIS A 271 -11.07 12.70 -3.06
CA HIS A 271 -12.39 13.30 -3.11
C HIS A 271 -13.42 12.22 -3.38
N ARG A 272 -14.53 12.24 -2.63
CA ARG A 272 -15.62 11.29 -2.78
C ARG A 272 -16.96 12.01 -2.63
N THR A 273 -17.89 11.68 -3.51
CA THR A 273 -19.29 12.05 -3.38
C THR A 273 -20.11 10.77 -3.25
N ASP A 274 -20.88 10.67 -2.19
CA ASP A 274 -21.84 9.57 -1.98
C ASP A 274 -23.26 10.13 -2.05
N LEU A 275 -24.06 9.64 -2.99
CA LEU A 275 -25.47 9.94 -3.14
C LEU A 275 -26.30 8.79 -2.60
N SER A 276 -27.25 9.05 -1.73
CA SER A 276 -28.16 8.03 -1.26
C SER A 276 -29.62 8.52 -1.23
N ARG A 277 -30.53 7.61 -1.46
CA ARG A 277 -31.97 7.82 -1.29
C ARG A 277 -32.54 6.66 -0.50
N SER A 278 -33.32 6.97 0.52
CA SER A 278 -34.02 5.97 1.30
C SER A 278 -35.47 6.39 1.53
N ARG A 279 -36.37 5.41 1.67
CA ARG A 279 -37.74 5.61 2.09
C ARG A 279 -38.00 4.68 3.26
N SER A 280 -38.58 5.22 4.31
CA SER A 280 -39.02 4.46 5.48
C SER A 280 -40.47 4.78 5.80
N GLU A 281 -41.16 3.78 6.28
CA GLU A 281 -42.54 3.86 6.76
C GLU A 281 -42.58 3.20 8.15
N MET A 282 -43.04 3.94 9.13
CA MET A 282 -43.17 3.46 10.51
C MET A 282 -44.65 3.51 10.91
N ILE A 283 -45.21 2.36 11.27
CA ILE A 283 -46.60 2.23 11.65
C ILE A 283 -46.68 2.02 13.17
N TYR A 284 -47.32 2.96 13.85
CA TYR A 284 -47.66 2.85 15.27
C TYR A 284 -49.08 2.29 15.41
N PHE A 285 -49.19 1.13 16.03
CA PHE A 285 -50.47 0.51 16.35
C PHE A 285 -50.95 1.04 17.69
N LEU A 286 -51.89 1.98 17.67
CA LEU A 286 -52.46 2.61 18.84
C LEU A 286 -53.91 2.14 19.04
N ASN A 287 -54.44 2.27 20.26
CA ASN A 287 -55.80 1.87 20.60
C ASN A 287 -56.87 2.70 19.89
N ASP A 288 -56.56 3.92 19.47
CA ASP A 288 -57.38 4.88 18.75
C ASP A 288 -57.21 4.86 17.23
N GLY A 289 -56.41 3.93 16.70
CA GLY A 289 -56.11 3.79 15.30
C GLY A 289 -54.63 3.85 14.99
N ASN A 290 -54.23 3.34 13.82
CA ASN A 290 -52.83 3.32 13.41
C ASN A 290 -52.38 4.73 13.00
N ARG A 291 -51.17 5.12 13.43
CA ARG A 291 -50.46 6.29 12.91
C ARG A 291 -49.31 5.85 12.01
N VAL A 292 -49.29 6.39 10.81
CA VAL A 292 -48.21 6.14 9.84
C VAL A 292 -47.30 7.37 9.78
N ILE A 293 -46.01 7.16 9.95
CA ILE A 293 -44.97 8.16 9.72
C ILE A 293 -44.20 7.73 8.48
N GLU A 294 -44.28 8.50 7.44
CA GLU A 294 -43.53 8.30 6.21
C GLU A 294 -42.35 9.28 6.19
N SER A 295 -41.15 8.80 5.77
CA SER A 295 -39.97 9.61 5.55
C SER A 295 -39.28 9.16 4.27
N GLU A 296 -39.01 10.10 3.38
CA GLU A 296 -38.18 9.91 2.21
C GLU A 296 -36.92 10.84 2.38
N GLU A 297 -35.76 10.25 2.34
CA GLU A 297 -34.52 10.94 2.55
C GLU A 297 -33.68 10.90 1.28
N ASP A 298 -33.29 12.08 0.78
CA ASP A 298 -32.26 12.28 -0.24
C ASP A 298 -31.04 12.88 0.40
N SER A 299 -29.88 12.27 0.20
CA SER A 299 -28.63 12.79 0.76
C SER A 299 -27.49 12.84 -0.26
N GLU A 300 -26.69 13.87 -0.11
CA GLU A 300 -25.41 14.04 -0.79
C GLU A 300 -24.34 14.27 0.27
N ALA A 301 -23.36 13.37 0.33
CA ALA A 301 -22.20 13.48 1.20
C ALA A 301 -20.95 13.66 0.35
N ARG A 302 -20.20 14.75 0.58
CA ARG A 302 -18.91 15.03 -0.05
C ARG A 302 -17.83 14.98 0.99
N ASP A 303 -16.85 14.11 0.77
CA ASP A 303 -15.68 13.94 1.63
C ASP A 303 -14.42 14.26 0.84
N GLU A 304 -13.60 15.14 1.36
CA GLU A 304 -12.26 15.43 0.85
C GLU A 304 -11.23 15.15 1.94
N THR A 305 -10.13 14.54 1.56
CA THR A 305 -9.04 14.23 2.50
C THR A 305 -7.70 14.51 1.84
N LEU A 306 -6.86 15.27 2.54
CA LEU A 306 -5.45 15.45 2.22
C LEU A 306 -4.61 14.91 3.37
N SER A 307 -3.77 13.91 3.08
CA SER A 307 -2.80 13.37 4.04
C SER A 307 -1.38 13.59 3.54
N VAL A 308 -0.52 14.07 4.40
CA VAL A 308 0.89 14.32 4.12
C VAL A 308 1.72 13.71 5.22
N ASP A 309 2.60 12.77 4.88
CA ASP A 309 3.58 12.19 5.79
C ASP A 309 4.99 12.50 5.29
N VAL A 310 5.86 12.93 6.19
CA VAL A 310 7.30 13.07 5.95
C VAL A 310 8.04 12.33 7.05
N ASN A 311 8.93 11.43 6.70
CA ASN A 311 9.71 10.66 7.68
C ASN A 311 11.20 10.72 7.33
N LEU A 312 12.01 11.15 8.29
CA LEU A 312 13.47 11.06 8.26
C LEU A 312 13.90 9.84 9.08
N LEU A 313 14.56 8.90 8.42
CA LEU A 313 15.09 7.69 9.03
C LEU A 313 16.61 7.68 8.96
N VAL A 314 17.26 7.56 10.11
CA VAL A 314 18.71 7.24 10.23
C VAL A 314 18.82 5.88 10.91
N ASN A 315 19.34 4.87 10.22
CA ASN A 315 19.38 3.49 10.72
C ASN A 315 20.81 2.95 10.69
N ARG A 316 21.62 3.36 11.67
CA ARG A 316 23.02 2.98 11.81
C ARG A 316 23.26 2.08 13.04
N PRO A 317 24.34 1.30 13.11
CA PRO A 317 24.58 0.38 14.24
C PRO A 317 24.62 1.03 15.62
N LYS A 318 24.94 2.32 15.71
CA LYS A 318 25.04 3.06 16.98
C LYS A 318 23.98 4.16 17.13
N LEU A 319 23.22 4.45 16.08
CA LEU A 319 22.25 5.53 16.05
C LEU A 319 21.03 5.12 15.21
N TYR A 320 19.91 5.02 15.85
CA TYR A 320 18.61 4.95 15.17
C TYR A 320 17.85 6.24 15.48
N LEU A 321 17.39 6.91 14.45
CA LEU A 321 16.49 8.07 14.53
C LEU A 321 15.39 7.90 13.50
N SER A 322 14.16 7.89 13.95
CA SER A 322 12.98 8.00 13.11
C SER A 322 12.17 9.20 13.56
N ASN A 323 12.02 10.18 12.68
CA ASN A 323 11.19 11.36 12.94
C ASN A 323 10.12 11.48 11.85
N LYS A 324 8.88 11.14 12.21
CA LYS A 324 7.74 11.18 11.32
C LYS A 324 6.84 12.37 11.66
N LEU A 325 6.64 13.24 10.69
CA LEU A 325 5.65 14.31 10.71
C LEU A 325 4.47 13.92 9.81
N SER A 326 3.25 13.93 10.36
CA SER A 326 2.01 13.61 9.66
C SER A 326 1.02 14.76 9.75
N GLY A 327 0.45 15.16 8.63
CA GLY A 327 -0.63 16.13 8.53
C GLY A 327 -1.85 15.46 7.88
N ASN A 328 -3.03 15.56 8.53
CA ASN A 328 -4.30 15.09 7.98
C ASN A 328 -5.31 16.23 8.01
N PHE A 329 -5.88 16.48 6.84
CA PHE A 329 -6.89 17.52 6.61
C PHE A 329 -8.09 16.86 5.95
N GLU A 330 -9.26 17.00 6.58
CA GLU A 330 -10.53 16.42 6.12
C GLU A 330 -11.56 17.54 6.04
N TRP A 331 -12.33 17.54 4.95
CA TRP A 331 -13.47 18.41 4.74
C TRP A 331 -14.68 17.54 4.41
N ASN A 332 -15.73 17.69 5.19
CA ASN A 332 -16.98 16.93 5.02
C ASN A 332 -18.13 17.91 4.81
N ASN A 333 -18.90 17.72 3.78
CA ASN A 333 -20.16 18.41 3.56
C ASN A 333 -21.25 17.36 3.33
N ILE A 334 -22.28 17.36 4.18
CA ILE A 334 -23.42 16.45 4.08
C ILE A 334 -24.68 17.31 3.95
N GLU A 335 -25.42 17.09 2.91
CA GLU A 335 -26.74 17.67 2.69
C GLU A 335 -27.76 16.55 2.73
N LEU A 336 -28.74 16.65 3.63
CA LEU A 336 -29.82 15.70 3.82
C LEU A 336 -31.14 16.45 3.70
N LEU A 337 -31.98 16.02 2.77
CA LEU A 337 -33.33 16.49 2.60
C LEU A 337 -34.31 15.38 2.99
N THR A 338 -35.17 15.66 3.96
CA THR A 338 -36.21 14.74 4.39
C THR A 338 -37.56 15.28 3.95
N ALA A 339 -38.32 14.46 3.22
CA ALA A 339 -39.73 14.69 2.85
C ALA A 339 -40.63 13.70 3.59
N GLY A 340 -41.92 13.98 3.63
CA GLY A 340 -42.93 13.12 4.29
C GLY A 340 -43.60 13.79 5.50
N THR A 341 -43.84 13.03 6.56
CA THR A 341 -44.60 13.49 7.72
C THR A 341 -43.95 14.67 8.46
N TYR A 342 -42.60 14.66 8.54
CA TYR A 342 -41.82 15.70 9.20
C TYR A 342 -40.72 16.21 8.27
N PRO A 343 -41.06 17.02 7.27
CA PRO A 343 -40.12 17.50 6.30
C PRO A 343 -39.07 18.45 6.93
N ASN A 344 -37.78 18.25 6.60
CA ASN A 344 -36.71 19.09 7.06
C ASN A 344 -35.50 19.00 6.12
N SER A 345 -34.59 19.96 6.23
CA SER A 345 -33.30 19.93 5.58
C SER A 345 -32.19 20.01 6.63
N GLN A 346 -31.13 19.26 6.46
CA GLN A 346 -29.98 19.28 7.32
C GLN A 346 -28.71 19.45 6.48
N THR A 347 -27.89 20.39 6.84
CA THR A 347 -26.58 20.59 6.21
C THR A 347 -25.50 20.55 7.31
N VAL A 348 -24.58 19.62 7.18
CA VAL A 348 -23.40 19.54 8.06
C VAL A 348 -22.16 19.92 7.26
N ARG A 349 -21.41 20.88 7.79
CA ARG A 349 -20.06 21.21 7.32
C ARG A 349 -19.07 20.94 8.44
N GLY A 350 -18.20 19.97 8.22
CA GLY A 350 -17.18 19.56 9.16
C GLY A 350 -15.79 19.66 8.57
N GLU A 351 -14.86 20.08 9.41
CA GLU A 351 -13.44 20.06 9.08
C GLU A 351 -12.69 19.33 10.18
N ARG A 352 -11.62 18.67 9.80
CA ARG A 352 -10.63 18.13 10.71
C ARG A 352 -9.26 18.52 10.23
N GLN A 353 -8.48 19.10 11.11
CA GLN A 353 -7.08 19.40 10.90
C GLN A 353 -6.28 18.73 12.00
N SER A 354 -5.31 17.90 11.63
CA SER A 354 -4.46 17.23 12.60
C SER A 354 -3.01 17.25 12.14
N LEU A 355 -2.12 17.59 13.06
CA LEU A 355 -0.68 17.53 12.89
C LEU A 355 -0.10 16.62 13.99
N GLU A 356 0.71 15.66 13.60
CA GLU A 356 1.34 14.70 14.49
C GLU A 356 2.84 14.66 14.23
N ASN A 357 3.64 14.65 15.29
CA ASN A 357 5.05 14.35 15.22
C ASN A 357 5.37 13.13 16.11
N ARG A 358 6.05 12.15 15.53
CA ARG A 358 6.57 10.98 16.24
C ARG A 358 8.07 10.95 16.08
N LEU A 359 8.79 11.05 17.19
CA LEU A 359 10.25 10.97 17.27
C LEU A 359 10.64 9.74 18.05
N ASN A 360 11.43 8.86 17.45
CA ASN A 360 12.06 7.73 18.09
C ASN A 360 13.57 7.87 17.90
N LEU A 361 14.30 7.98 19.00
CA LEU A 361 15.77 8.07 19.01
C LEU A 361 16.31 6.94 19.89
N LEU A 362 17.27 6.19 19.37
CA LEU A 362 18.02 5.21 20.11
C LEU A 362 19.51 5.42 19.82
N VAL A 363 20.27 5.67 20.87
CA VAL A 363 21.73 5.84 20.78
C VAL A 363 22.41 4.76 21.63
N ARG A 364 23.37 4.07 21.05
CA ARG A 364 24.13 3.02 21.70
C ARG A 364 25.59 3.43 21.88
N LYS A 365 26.12 3.25 23.08
CA LYS A 365 27.55 3.47 23.40
C LYS A 365 28.07 2.28 24.22
N GLY A 366 28.82 1.40 23.58
CA GLY A 366 29.30 0.17 24.21
C GLY A 366 28.14 -0.76 24.62
N LYS A 367 28.06 -1.12 25.89
CA LYS A 367 26.95 -1.91 26.46
C LYS A 367 25.76 -1.07 26.88
N GLY A 368 25.93 0.25 27.00
CA GLY A 368 24.87 1.17 27.40
C GLY A 368 24.09 1.74 26.22
N GLY A 369 22.86 2.16 26.47
CA GLY A 369 21.99 2.77 25.50
C GLY A 369 21.10 3.87 26.09
N PHE A 370 20.76 4.85 25.27
CA PHE A 370 19.79 5.89 25.56
C PHE A 370 18.67 5.83 24.54
N SER A 371 17.44 5.82 25.01
CA SER A 371 16.27 5.96 24.14
C SER A 371 15.42 7.17 24.52
N LEU A 372 14.89 7.84 23.49
CA LEU A 372 13.92 8.93 23.62
C LEU A 372 12.80 8.66 22.63
N ASN A 373 11.58 8.58 23.13
CA ASN A 373 10.38 8.49 22.30
C ASN A 373 9.49 9.70 22.64
N SER A 374 9.07 10.41 21.63
CA SER A 374 8.20 11.58 21.80
C SER A 374 7.06 11.54 20.79
N PHE A 375 5.87 11.78 21.26
CA PHE A 375 4.66 11.90 20.45
C PHE A 375 3.98 13.23 20.79
N VAL A 376 3.75 14.04 19.75
CA VAL A 376 3.02 15.30 19.87
C VAL A 376 1.92 15.29 18.83
N LYS A 377 0.70 15.57 19.26
CA LYS A 377 -0.46 15.68 18.37
C LYS A 377 -1.23 16.94 18.66
N TRP A 378 -1.49 17.71 17.62
CA TRP A 378 -2.47 18.77 17.62
C TRP A 378 -3.63 18.40 16.69
N GLU A 379 -4.87 18.61 17.16
CA GLU A 379 -6.07 18.36 16.36
C GLU A 379 -7.10 19.46 16.61
N ARG A 380 -7.77 19.89 15.54
CA ARG A 380 -8.88 20.85 15.57
C ARG A 380 -10.03 20.30 14.72
N ARG A 381 -11.27 20.42 15.23
CA ARG A 381 -12.50 19.97 14.56
C ARG A 381 -13.60 21.01 14.68
N PRO A 382 -13.68 22.00 13.79
CA PRO A 382 -14.84 22.85 13.67
C PRO A 382 -15.95 22.13 12.88
N ASN A 383 -17.20 22.22 13.36
CA ASN A 383 -18.38 21.65 12.75
C ASN A 383 -19.54 22.63 12.83
N VAL A 384 -20.35 22.66 11.78
CA VAL A 384 -21.56 23.48 11.70
C VAL A 384 -22.70 22.57 11.23
N LEU A 385 -23.79 22.56 11.98
CA LEU A 385 -25.07 21.96 11.58
C LEU A 385 -26.08 23.07 11.38
N VAL A 386 -26.73 23.06 10.22
CA VAL A 386 -27.89 23.89 9.91
C VAL A 386 -29.07 22.98 9.68
N VAL A 387 -30.14 23.16 10.46
CA VAL A 387 -31.42 22.47 10.29
C VAL A 387 -32.44 23.48 9.88
N GLY A 388 -33.09 23.24 8.73
CA GLY A 388 -34.17 24.06 8.20
C GLY A 388 -35.50 23.33 8.20
N SER A 389 -36.56 23.99 8.53
CA SER A 389 -37.94 23.51 8.20
C SER A 389 -38.37 24.02 6.83
N PRO A 390 -39.27 23.31 6.11
CA PRO A 390 -39.85 23.84 4.91
C PRO A 390 -40.60 25.16 5.20
N LYS A 391 -40.87 25.93 4.14
CA LYS A 391 -41.68 27.13 4.25
C LYS A 391 -43.02 26.79 4.89
N SER A 392 -43.36 27.52 5.95
CA SER A 392 -44.71 27.55 6.46
C SER A 392 -45.62 28.31 5.48
N ASP A 393 -46.93 28.11 5.53
CA ASP A 393 -47.91 28.81 4.67
C ASP A 393 -47.84 30.32 4.79
N ASP A 394 -47.33 30.84 5.90
CA ASP A 394 -47.07 32.30 6.13
C ASP A 394 -45.76 32.77 5.54
N GLY A 395 -45.01 31.93 4.86
CA GLY A 395 -43.70 32.26 4.25
C GLY A 395 -42.52 32.28 5.23
N SER A 396 -42.73 31.95 6.51
CA SER A 396 -41.66 31.90 7.50
C SER A 396 -40.80 30.63 7.34
N HIS A 397 -39.51 30.78 7.50
CA HIS A 397 -38.54 29.69 7.55
C HIS A 397 -37.92 29.62 8.95
N LEU A 398 -38.05 28.49 9.60
CA LEU A 398 -37.31 28.23 10.82
C LEU A 398 -35.98 27.59 10.45
N SER A 399 -34.88 28.20 10.88
CA SER A 399 -33.55 27.60 10.78
C SER A 399 -32.86 27.60 12.12
N LEU A 400 -32.34 26.44 12.51
CA LEU A 400 -31.50 26.27 13.69
C LEU A 400 -30.05 26.06 13.23
N VAL A 401 -29.12 26.86 13.77
CA VAL A 401 -27.70 26.73 13.50
C VAL A 401 -26.97 26.34 14.78
N SER A 402 -26.32 25.20 14.75
CA SER A 402 -25.42 24.75 15.82
C SER A 402 -23.98 24.80 15.34
N ARG A 403 -23.11 25.46 16.10
CA ARG A 403 -21.67 25.51 15.83
C ARG A 403 -20.93 24.87 16.98
N PHE A 404 -20.03 23.96 16.65
CA PHE A 404 -19.16 23.30 17.60
C PHE A 404 -17.71 23.33 17.10
N SER A 405 -16.78 23.67 18.00
CA SER A 405 -15.36 23.60 17.69
C SER A 405 -14.63 23.00 18.87
N SER A 406 -13.83 21.97 18.62
CA SER A 406 -12.98 21.35 19.61
C SER A 406 -11.51 21.40 19.18
N GLN A 407 -10.62 21.50 20.17
CA GLN A 407 -9.18 21.46 19.97
C GLN A 407 -8.55 20.51 20.98
N LEU A 408 -7.51 19.82 20.55
CA LEU A 408 -6.71 18.91 21.37
C LEU A 408 -5.23 19.20 21.12
N LEU A 409 -4.48 19.35 22.21
CA LEU A 409 -3.03 19.22 22.18
C LEU A 409 -2.67 18.06 23.10
N PHE A 410 -2.04 17.04 22.58
CA PHE A 410 -1.60 15.89 23.32
C PHE A 410 -0.10 15.71 23.17
N THR A 411 0.61 15.48 24.27
CA THR A 411 2.04 15.21 24.27
C THR A 411 2.34 14.01 25.17
N ASN A 412 3.18 13.13 24.70
CA ASN A 412 3.69 12.01 25.48
C ASN A 412 5.17 11.81 25.14
N THR A 413 6.03 11.86 26.13
CA THR A 413 7.47 11.71 25.97
C THR A 413 8.01 10.77 27.02
N SER A 414 8.78 9.79 26.60
CA SER A 414 9.46 8.84 27.48
C SER A 414 10.94 8.75 27.16
N THR A 415 11.75 8.57 28.19
CA THR A 415 13.20 8.36 28.06
C THR A 415 13.61 7.13 28.85
N SER A 416 14.58 6.38 28.37
CA SER A 416 15.18 5.30 29.13
C SER A 416 16.70 5.27 28.96
N LEU A 417 17.39 4.86 30.01
CA LEU A 417 18.82 4.59 30.03
C LEU A 417 19.03 3.13 30.37
N SER A 418 19.87 2.45 29.62
CA SER A 418 20.31 1.07 29.89
C SER A 418 21.82 1.02 30.01
N TYR A 419 22.31 0.17 30.95
CA TYR A 419 23.75 -0.06 31.19
C TYR A 419 24.12 -1.48 30.84
#